data_6a6a10841863ef704798c58fa918ac3e
#
_entry.id   6a6a10841863ef704798c58fa918ac3e
#
_cell.length_a   1.000
_cell.length_b   1.000
_cell.length_c   1.000
_cell.angle_alpha   90.00
_cell.angle_beta   90.00
_cell.angle_gamma   90.00
#
_symmetry.space_group_name_H-M   'P 1'
#
loop_
_entity.id
_entity.type
_entity.pdbx_description
1 polymer ?
#
loop_
_entity_poly.entity_id
_entity_poly.type
_entity_poly.pdbx_seq_one_letter_code
_entity_poly.pdbx_strand_id
1 'polypeptide(L)'
;MKKLIAMALALAMCLTMVCGVASAEEAVVSWYTFGDVYLTSVRTALDAAFAEKGINVTDKDSNANQQTQTDDINTALVTGANAIVINLVESGAIGTAENLMNTVAAQGVPAVFFNRAVSTDDAEAKALFESYDKSVFIGTKFEEAGMMQGTMIGEYVLEHYDEMDLNGDGVISYVMFKGDEANQEAILRTKYGVENADAVLTAAGKPALQYYDANATTKYLVDMNGTWSNTASFEYMSTILAQYNEANKNMVELVICNNDDMALGAINALTNVGYNTGVEGDKVIPVFGVDATDAAKELIAAGRMVGTIKQDAVGMADAVATITANLIAGKDKFEGLNEHYNVIDGWMVTIPYAVYTGE
;
A
#
# COMPACT_ATOMS: atom_id res chain seq x y z
N MET A 1 -30.84 63.88 -17.54
CA MET A 1 -30.06 62.94 -18.35
C MET A 1 -28.72 62.55 -17.66
N LYS A 2 -27.81 63.46 -17.26
CA LYS A 2 -26.54 63.13 -16.65
C LYS A 2 -26.64 62.33 -15.34
N LYS A 3 -27.64 62.54 -14.47
CA LYS A 3 -27.86 61.82 -13.21
C LYS A 3 -28.43 60.39 -13.42
N LEU A 4 -29.21 60.16 -14.48
CA LEU A 4 -29.74 58.86 -14.84
C LEU A 4 -28.65 57.95 -15.46
N ILE A 5 -27.72 58.52 -16.23
CA ILE A 5 -26.56 57.81 -16.79
C ILE A 5 -25.59 57.41 -15.72
N ALA A 6 -25.36 58.26 -14.70
CA ALA A 6 -24.49 57.93 -13.55
C ALA A 6 -25.06 56.79 -12.68
N MET A 7 -26.41 56.75 -12.51
CA MET A 7 -27.06 55.67 -11.75
C MET A 7 -27.07 54.35 -12.51
N ALA A 8 -27.21 54.36 -13.84
CA ALA A 8 -27.13 53.20 -14.70
C ALA A 8 -25.70 52.60 -14.73
N LEU A 9 -24.67 53.46 -14.75
CA LEU A 9 -23.26 53.01 -14.67
C LEU A 9 -22.89 52.48 -13.29
N ALA A 10 -23.43 53.03 -12.21
CA ALA A 10 -23.23 52.51 -10.85
C ALA A 10 -23.92 51.14 -10.65
N LEU A 11 -25.13 50.96 -11.23
CA LEU A 11 -25.82 49.67 -11.19
C LEU A 11 -25.13 48.61 -12.06
N ALA A 12 -24.56 48.99 -13.22
CA ALA A 12 -23.77 48.09 -14.06
C ALA A 12 -22.43 47.68 -13.40
N MET A 13 -21.77 48.56 -12.65
CA MET A 13 -20.58 48.24 -11.88
C MET A 13 -20.88 47.38 -10.65
N CYS A 14 -22.07 47.47 -10.05
CA CYS A 14 -22.46 46.56 -8.96
C CYS A 14 -22.88 45.17 -9.46
N LEU A 15 -23.28 45.00 -10.72
CA LEU A 15 -23.59 43.68 -11.29
C LEU A 15 -22.36 42.90 -11.79
N THR A 16 -21.21 43.55 -11.91
CA THR A 16 -19.95 42.88 -12.34
C THR A 16 -19.04 42.46 -11.16
N MET A 17 -19.44 42.72 -9.92
CA MET A 17 -18.68 42.27 -8.72
C MET A 17 -19.31 41.10 -7.96
N VAL A 18 -20.23 40.37 -8.55
CA VAL A 18 -20.53 38.98 -8.13
C VAL A 18 -19.76 38.06 -9.05
N CYS A 19 -18.44 38.26 -9.16
CA CYS A 19 -17.54 37.12 -9.28
C CYS A 19 -17.65 36.40 -7.94
N GLY A 20 -18.55 35.44 -7.84
CA GLY A 20 -18.52 34.48 -6.76
C GLY A 20 -17.07 33.98 -6.68
N VAL A 21 -16.41 34.23 -5.56
CA VAL A 21 -15.24 33.45 -5.22
C VAL A 21 -15.81 32.01 -5.17
N ALA A 22 -15.65 31.26 -6.26
CA ALA A 22 -15.91 29.84 -6.20
C ALA A 22 -15.03 29.36 -5.06
N SER A 23 -15.64 28.91 -3.98
CA SER A 23 -14.87 28.24 -2.93
C SER A 23 -14.13 27.11 -3.64
N ALA A 24 -12.82 26.98 -3.40
CA ALA A 24 -12.10 25.87 -3.95
C ALA A 24 -12.80 24.57 -3.53
N GLU A 25 -12.91 23.64 -4.46
CA GLU A 25 -13.46 22.31 -4.16
C GLU A 25 -12.63 21.66 -3.07
N GLU A 26 -13.27 20.92 -2.18
CA GLU A 26 -12.61 20.26 -1.04
C GLU A 26 -12.79 18.74 -1.14
N ALA A 27 -11.68 18.01 -1.15
CA ALA A 27 -11.64 16.57 -0.96
C ALA A 27 -11.21 16.23 0.48
N VAL A 28 -11.95 15.36 1.14
CA VAL A 28 -11.52 14.81 2.44
C VAL A 28 -10.97 13.42 2.22
N VAL A 29 -9.71 13.21 2.62
CA VAL A 29 -9.02 11.91 2.53
C VAL A 29 -8.99 11.28 3.92
N SER A 30 -9.66 10.15 4.05
CA SER A 30 -9.68 9.37 5.29
C SER A 30 -8.68 8.22 5.18
N TRP A 31 -7.61 8.29 5.94
CA TRP A 31 -6.53 7.31 6.01
C TRP A 31 -6.79 6.31 7.13
N TYR A 32 -6.47 5.01 6.91
CA TYR A 32 -6.59 4.05 8.00
C TYR A 32 -5.62 4.36 9.15
N THR A 33 -4.41 4.83 8.81
CA THR A 33 -3.44 5.38 9.78
C THR A 33 -2.41 6.27 9.08
N PHE A 34 -1.86 7.24 9.81
CA PHE A 34 -0.68 8.01 9.37
C PHE A 34 0.65 7.29 9.66
N GLY A 35 0.60 6.21 10.43
CA GLY A 35 1.80 5.47 10.83
C GLY A 35 2.39 4.57 9.72
N ASP A 36 1.67 4.33 8.64
CA ASP A 36 2.14 3.52 7.51
C ASP A 36 3.12 4.31 6.64
N VAL A 37 4.32 3.74 6.44
CA VAL A 37 5.42 4.43 5.73
C VAL A 37 5.11 4.56 4.24
N TYR A 38 4.58 3.53 3.59
CA TYR A 38 4.18 3.59 2.19
C TYR A 38 3.09 4.63 1.97
N LEU A 39 2.03 4.61 2.80
CA LEU A 39 0.94 5.58 2.70
C LEU A 39 1.37 7.02 3.03
N THR A 40 2.43 7.22 3.80
CA THR A 40 3.02 8.56 3.98
C THR A 40 3.58 9.09 2.66
N SER A 41 4.17 8.23 1.83
CA SER A 41 4.63 8.60 0.49
C SER A 41 3.45 8.90 -0.45
N VAL A 42 2.39 8.08 -0.39
CA VAL A 42 1.15 8.32 -1.16
C VAL A 42 0.50 9.65 -0.74
N ARG A 43 0.40 9.92 0.57
CA ARG A 43 -0.20 11.17 1.09
C ARG A 43 0.54 12.39 0.59
N THR A 44 1.85 12.41 0.70
CA THR A 44 2.67 13.53 0.21
C THR A 44 2.48 13.78 -1.29
N ALA A 45 2.43 12.72 -2.08
CA ALA A 45 2.20 12.82 -3.52
C ALA A 45 0.75 13.25 -3.85
N LEU A 46 -0.22 12.76 -3.07
CA LEU A 46 -1.65 13.06 -3.27
C LEU A 46 -1.97 14.52 -2.95
N ASP A 47 -1.40 15.08 -1.88
CA ASP A 47 -1.53 16.50 -1.54
C ASP A 47 -1.02 17.39 -2.67
N ALA A 48 0.14 17.04 -3.23
CA ALA A 48 0.70 17.76 -4.37
C ALA A 48 -0.20 17.63 -5.63
N ALA A 49 -0.69 16.43 -5.92
CA ALA A 49 -1.54 16.17 -7.08
C ALA A 49 -2.90 16.88 -6.98
N PHE A 50 -3.52 16.96 -5.80
CA PHE A 50 -4.74 17.75 -5.59
C PHE A 50 -4.48 19.25 -5.71
N ALA A 51 -3.35 19.74 -5.16
CA ALA A 51 -2.98 21.15 -5.29
C ALA A 51 -2.80 21.57 -6.76
N GLU A 52 -2.20 20.72 -7.60
CA GLU A 52 -2.07 20.96 -9.05
C GLU A 52 -3.44 21.05 -9.76
N LYS A 53 -4.44 20.33 -9.25
CA LYS A 53 -5.82 20.36 -9.77
C LYS A 53 -6.67 21.48 -9.16
N GLY A 54 -6.12 22.26 -8.22
CA GLY A 54 -6.83 23.36 -7.54
C GLY A 54 -7.88 22.88 -6.54
N ILE A 55 -7.74 21.66 -6.03
CA ILE A 55 -8.62 21.06 -5.03
C ILE A 55 -7.92 21.17 -3.66
N ASN A 56 -8.61 21.72 -2.68
CA ASN A 56 -8.15 21.68 -1.29
C ASN A 56 -8.29 20.25 -0.75
N VAL A 57 -7.36 19.86 0.12
CA VAL A 57 -7.40 18.56 0.76
C VAL A 57 -7.43 18.70 2.27
N THR A 58 -8.22 17.87 2.93
CA THR A 58 -8.21 17.68 4.38
C THR A 58 -7.97 16.21 4.67
N ASP A 59 -6.81 15.91 5.25
CA ASP A 59 -6.45 14.57 5.68
C ASP A 59 -6.98 14.25 7.07
N LYS A 60 -7.51 13.04 7.24
CA LYS A 60 -8.01 12.50 8.50
C LYS A 60 -7.28 11.21 8.84
N ASP A 61 -6.68 11.15 10.02
CA ASP A 61 -6.06 9.95 10.55
C ASP A 61 -7.07 9.15 11.39
N SER A 62 -7.48 8.01 10.89
CA SER A 62 -8.39 7.14 11.64
C SER A 62 -7.68 6.38 12.77
N ASN A 63 -6.35 6.43 12.81
CA ASN A 63 -5.53 5.77 13.84
C ASN A 63 -5.90 4.27 14.02
N ALA A 64 -6.10 3.56 12.90
CA ALA A 64 -6.51 2.16 12.81
C ALA A 64 -7.86 1.88 13.53
N ASN A 65 -8.73 2.88 13.67
CA ASN A 65 -10.02 2.75 14.33
C ASN A 65 -11.18 3.03 13.37
N GLN A 66 -11.98 2.01 13.06
CA GLN A 66 -13.08 2.13 12.09
C GLN A 66 -14.16 3.10 12.55
N GLN A 67 -14.46 3.21 13.85
CA GLN A 67 -15.43 4.17 14.34
C GLN A 67 -14.97 5.60 14.11
N THR A 68 -13.68 5.89 14.36
CA THR A 68 -13.07 7.20 14.06
C THR A 68 -13.20 7.53 12.58
N GLN A 69 -12.91 6.56 11.69
CA GLN A 69 -13.06 6.73 10.24
C GLN A 69 -14.50 7.11 9.87
N THR A 70 -15.48 6.40 10.42
CA THR A 70 -16.89 6.64 10.17
C THR A 70 -17.32 8.03 10.64
N ASP A 71 -16.90 8.45 11.83
CA ASP A 71 -17.24 9.76 12.42
C ASP A 71 -16.61 10.92 11.64
N ASP A 72 -15.37 10.76 11.18
CA ASP A 72 -14.67 11.75 10.35
C ASP A 72 -15.34 11.91 8.98
N ILE A 73 -15.74 10.82 8.32
CA ILE A 73 -16.47 10.86 7.05
C ILE A 73 -17.83 11.55 7.23
N ASN A 74 -18.58 11.21 8.27
CA ASN A 74 -19.86 11.87 8.58
C ASN A 74 -19.66 13.37 8.80
N THR A 75 -18.62 13.75 9.54
CA THR A 75 -18.28 15.16 9.78
C THR A 75 -17.92 15.88 8.47
N ALA A 76 -17.12 15.26 7.61
CA ALA A 76 -16.74 15.80 6.32
C ALA A 76 -17.95 16.07 5.42
N LEU A 77 -18.90 15.14 5.38
CA LEU A 77 -20.16 15.29 4.61
C LEU A 77 -21.02 16.45 5.13
N VAL A 78 -21.15 16.59 6.47
CA VAL A 78 -21.90 17.69 7.10
C VAL A 78 -21.23 19.04 6.86
N THR A 79 -19.90 19.08 6.79
CA THR A 79 -19.13 20.31 6.53
C THR A 79 -19.05 20.68 5.06
N GLY A 80 -19.55 19.83 4.15
CA GLY A 80 -19.72 20.14 2.74
C GLY A 80 -18.56 19.72 1.84
N ALA A 81 -17.86 18.64 2.19
CA ALA A 81 -16.85 18.03 1.32
C ALA A 81 -17.43 17.69 -0.07
N ASN A 82 -16.66 18.00 -1.12
CA ASN A 82 -17.05 17.74 -2.51
C ASN A 82 -16.71 16.34 -2.98
N ALA A 83 -15.79 15.64 -2.29
CA ALA A 83 -15.48 14.23 -2.47
C ALA A 83 -14.96 13.61 -1.18
N ILE A 84 -15.20 12.32 -1.00
CA ILE A 84 -14.61 11.50 0.07
C ILE A 84 -13.68 10.47 -0.58
N VAL A 85 -12.42 10.50 -0.17
CA VAL A 85 -11.37 9.56 -0.59
C VAL A 85 -11.04 8.66 0.60
N ILE A 86 -11.15 7.34 0.43
CA ILE A 86 -11.20 6.40 1.55
C ILE A 86 -10.10 5.36 1.43
N ASN A 87 -9.16 5.39 2.36
CA ASN A 87 -8.24 4.30 2.63
C ASN A 87 -8.79 3.51 3.82
N LEU A 88 -9.46 2.38 3.54
CA LEU A 88 -10.35 1.69 4.48
C LEU A 88 -9.61 1.11 5.69
N VAL A 89 -10.10 1.35 6.92
CA VAL A 89 -9.52 0.76 8.15
C VAL A 89 -9.73 -0.75 8.17
N GLU A 90 -10.96 -1.22 8.06
CA GLU A 90 -11.28 -2.65 8.04
C GLU A 90 -11.16 -3.20 6.61
N SER A 91 -9.92 -3.40 6.14
CA SER A 91 -9.67 -3.98 4.82
C SER A 91 -10.30 -5.37 4.69
N GLY A 92 -10.93 -5.63 3.53
CA GLY A 92 -11.62 -6.89 3.27
C GLY A 92 -13.01 -7.02 3.91
N ALA A 93 -13.46 -6.02 4.67
CA ALA A 93 -14.78 -6.04 5.32
C ALA A 93 -15.84 -5.36 4.43
N ILE A 94 -16.45 -6.13 3.52
CA ILE A 94 -17.43 -5.60 2.54
C ILE A 94 -18.57 -4.84 3.23
N GLY A 95 -19.10 -5.32 4.36
CA GLY A 95 -20.20 -4.66 5.07
C GLY A 95 -19.82 -3.26 5.59
N THR A 96 -18.57 -3.05 6.00
CA THR A 96 -18.06 -1.73 6.39
C THR A 96 -17.95 -0.82 5.18
N ALA A 97 -17.40 -1.32 4.07
CA ALA A 97 -17.31 -0.57 2.84
C ALA A 97 -18.68 -0.17 2.28
N GLU A 98 -19.67 -1.07 2.32
CA GLU A 98 -21.07 -0.80 1.95
C GLU A 98 -21.69 0.32 2.80
N ASN A 99 -21.49 0.28 4.12
CA ASN A 99 -22.02 1.30 5.03
C ASN A 99 -21.42 2.69 4.71
N LEU A 100 -20.11 2.77 4.48
CA LEU A 100 -19.46 4.02 4.11
C LEU A 100 -19.91 4.50 2.73
N MET A 101 -19.96 3.61 1.73
CA MET A 101 -20.44 3.92 0.39
C MET A 101 -21.87 4.49 0.43
N ASN A 102 -22.78 3.81 1.12
CA ASN A 102 -24.18 4.24 1.24
C ASN A 102 -24.29 5.60 1.94
N THR A 103 -23.48 5.86 2.94
CA THR A 103 -23.42 7.15 3.65
C THR A 103 -23.00 8.28 2.72
N VAL A 104 -21.96 8.07 1.92
CA VAL A 104 -21.44 9.07 0.96
C VAL A 104 -22.43 9.26 -0.20
N ALA A 105 -22.95 8.15 -0.74
CA ALA A 105 -23.91 8.16 -1.86
C ALA A 105 -25.21 8.88 -1.50
N ALA A 106 -25.69 8.77 -0.26
CA ALA A 106 -26.89 9.47 0.21
C ALA A 106 -26.77 11.00 0.12
N GLN A 107 -25.56 11.55 0.13
CA GLN A 107 -25.28 12.97 -0.07
C GLN A 107 -24.97 13.33 -1.53
N GLY A 108 -24.92 12.35 -2.45
CA GLY A 108 -24.58 12.54 -3.85
C GLY A 108 -23.11 12.91 -4.10
N VAL A 109 -22.24 12.71 -3.11
CA VAL A 109 -20.82 13.05 -3.13
C VAL A 109 -20.01 11.88 -3.71
N PRO A 110 -18.97 12.10 -4.53
CA PRO A 110 -18.05 11.06 -4.99
C PRO A 110 -17.40 10.27 -3.85
N ALA A 111 -17.30 8.94 -4.00
CA ALA A 111 -16.66 8.01 -3.09
C ALA A 111 -15.51 7.29 -3.80
N VAL A 112 -14.27 7.67 -3.52
CA VAL A 112 -13.07 7.08 -4.13
C VAL A 112 -12.34 6.24 -3.09
N PHE A 113 -12.41 4.92 -3.23
CA PHE A 113 -11.65 4.01 -2.36
C PHE A 113 -10.29 3.73 -2.97
N PHE A 114 -9.26 3.58 -2.14
CA PHE A 114 -7.93 3.30 -2.67
C PHE A 114 -7.08 2.43 -1.76
N ASN A 115 -6.12 1.74 -2.37
CA ASN A 115 -5.08 0.88 -1.80
C ASN A 115 -5.65 -0.34 -1.03
N ARG A 116 -6.43 -0.16 0.02
CA ARG A 116 -6.91 -1.26 0.88
C ARG A 116 -8.21 -1.85 0.33
N ALA A 117 -8.20 -3.13 -0.03
CA ALA A 117 -9.35 -3.83 -0.63
C ALA A 117 -10.61 -3.74 0.23
N VAL A 118 -11.76 -3.58 -0.41
CA VAL A 118 -13.08 -3.54 0.26
C VAL A 118 -13.66 -4.93 0.54
N SER A 119 -13.23 -5.94 -0.24
CA SER A 119 -13.57 -7.35 -0.08
C SER A 119 -12.41 -8.21 -0.55
N THR A 120 -12.34 -9.45 -0.08
CA THR A 120 -11.47 -10.50 -0.61
C THR A 120 -12.11 -11.25 -1.78
N ASP A 121 -13.37 -10.93 -2.11
CA ASP A 121 -14.12 -11.44 -3.26
C ASP A 121 -14.32 -10.30 -4.29
N ASP A 122 -13.72 -10.44 -5.46
CA ASP A 122 -13.79 -9.44 -6.53
C ASP A 122 -15.21 -9.21 -7.04
N ALA A 123 -16.09 -10.21 -7.01
CA ALA A 123 -17.47 -10.07 -7.44
C ALA A 123 -18.29 -9.21 -6.46
N GLU A 124 -18.05 -9.36 -5.16
CA GLU A 124 -18.65 -8.48 -4.13
C GLU A 124 -18.14 -7.06 -4.25
N ALA A 125 -16.82 -6.87 -4.40
CA ALA A 125 -16.22 -5.57 -4.61
C ALA A 125 -16.78 -4.87 -5.86
N LYS A 126 -16.84 -5.58 -6.99
CA LYS A 126 -17.44 -5.08 -8.24
C LYS A 126 -18.88 -4.64 -8.05
N ALA A 127 -19.71 -5.47 -7.43
CA ALA A 127 -21.13 -5.16 -7.17
C ALA A 127 -21.29 -3.88 -6.32
N LEU A 128 -20.41 -3.67 -5.32
CA LEU A 128 -20.41 -2.47 -4.51
C LEU A 128 -20.17 -1.21 -5.37
N PHE A 129 -19.14 -1.20 -6.21
CA PHE A 129 -18.81 -0.02 -7.04
C PHE A 129 -19.78 0.18 -8.20
N GLU A 130 -20.41 -0.87 -8.72
CA GLU A 130 -21.48 -0.76 -9.70
C GLU A 130 -22.78 -0.22 -9.12
N SER A 131 -22.96 -0.26 -7.79
CA SER A 131 -24.14 0.28 -7.11
C SER A 131 -24.21 1.81 -7.06
N TYR A 132 -23.07 2.49 -7.30
CA TYR A 132 -22.97 3.94 -7.24
C TYR A 132 -22.05 4.51 -8.33
N ASP A 133 -22.61 5.20 -9.33
CA ASP A 133 -21.88 5.70 -10.52
C ASP A 133 -20.70 6.64 -10.18
N LYS A 134 -20.78 7.38 -9.06
CA LYS A 134 -19.72 8.27 -8.60
C LYS A 134 -18.73 7.59 -7.67
N SER A 135 -18.49 6.31 -7.87
CA SER A 135 -17.53 5.56 -7.09
C SER A 135 -16.51 4.82 -7.97
N VAL A 136 -15.37 4.48 -7.36
CA VAL A 136 -14.29 3.72 -7.98
C VAL A 136 -13.36 3.17 -6.89
N PHE A 137 -12.72 2.04 -7.18
CA PHE A 137 -11.57 1.55 -6.44
C PHE A 137 -10.28 1.80 -7.22
N ILE A 138 -9.25 2.31 -6.57
CA ILE A 138 -7.91 2.51 -7.14
C ILE A 138 -6.92 1.74 -6.28
N GLY A 139 -6.23 0.80 -6.87
CA GLY A 139 -5.31 -0.08 -6.14
C GLY A 139 -4.28 -0.72 -7.05
N THR A 140 -3.95 -1.94 -6.73
CA THR A 140 -3.01 -2.78 -7.47
C THR A 140 -3.69 -4.09 -7.83
N LYS A 141 -3.04 -4.88 -8.67
CA LYS A 141 -3.43 -6.27 -8.85
C LYS A 141 -2.86 -7.07 -7.67
N PHE A 142 -3.71 -7.42 -6.72
CA PHE A 142 -3.32 -7.83 -5.36
C PHE A 142 -2.33 -9.00 -5.29
N GLU A 143 -2.43 -9.97 -6.22
CA GLU A 143 -1.51 -11.11 -6.29
C GLU A 143 -0.14 -10.79 -6.89
N GLU A 144 -0.04 -9.72 -7.69
CA GLU A 144 1.13 -9.44 -8.54
C GLU A 144 2.40 -9.20 -7.71
N ALA A 145 2.31 -8.42 -6.62
CA ALA A 145 3.46 -8.17 -5.75
C ALA A 145 4.04 -9.45 -5.16
N GLY A 146 3.18 -10.33 -4.64
CA GLY A 146 3.61 -11.63 -4.09
C GLY A 146 4.22 -12.54 -5.16
N MET A 147 3.63 -12.58 -6.36
CA MET A 147 4.16 -13.38 -7.46
C MET A 147 5.53 -12.87 -7.93
N MET A 148 5.70 -11.56 -8.08
CA MET A 148 6.97 -10.94 -8.47
C MET A 148 8.03 -11.13 -7.37
N GLN A 149 7.68 -10.90 -6.10
CA GLN A 149 8.57 -11.12 -4.97
C GLN A 149 9.04 -12.58 -4.90
N GLY A 150 8.11 -13.53 -5.01
CA GLY A 150 8.44 -14.95 -4.96
C GLY A 150 9.34 -15.38 -6.13
N THR A 151 9.09 -14.86 -7.35
CA THR A 151 9.96 -15.13 -8.50
C THR A 151 11.38 -14.57 -8.25
N MET A 152 11.50 -13.30 -7.83
CA MET A 152 12.77 -12.67 -7.49
C MET A 152 13.52 -13.44 -6.40
N ILE A 153 12.83 -13.90 -5.36
CA ILE A 153 13.40 -14.74 -4.28
C ILE A 153 13.92 -16.05 -4.86
N GLY A 154 13.11 -16.77 -5.64
CA GLY A 154 13.49 -18.06 -6.20
C GLY A 154 14.72 -17.99 -7.09
N GLU A 155 14.80 -16.97 -7.95
CA GLU A 155 15.94 -16.69 -8.84
C GLU A 155 17.21 -16.39 -8.01
N TYR A 156 17.11 -15.52 -7.01
CA TYR A 156 18.23 -15.18 -6.13
C TYR A 156 18.72 -16.40 -5.33
N VAL A 157 17.81 -17.14 -4.72
CA VAL A 157 18.15 -18.35 -3.94
C VAL A 157 18.81 -19.39 -4.84
N LEU A 158 18.32 -19.55 -6.09
CA LEU A 158 18.90 -20.52 -7.02
C LEU A 158 20.34 -20.17 -7.39
N GLU A 159 20.64 -18.90 -7.60
CA GLU A 159 21.97 -18.38 -7.92
C GLU A 159 22.96 -18.55 -6.75
N HIS A 160 22.49 -18.36 -5.50
CA HIS A 160 23.31 -18.34 -4.28
C HIS A 160 23.11 -19.56 -3.38
N TYR A 161 22.50 -20.65 -3.88
CA TYR A 161 21.99 -21.76 -3.07
C TYR A 161 23.01 -22.33 -2.09
N ASP A 162 24.21 -22.63 -2.58
CA ASP A 162 25.25 -23.29 -1.78
C ASP A 162 25.88 -22.33 -0.73
N GLU A 163 25.78 -21.02 -0.94
CA GLU A 163 26.26 -19.99 -0.01
C GLU A 163 25.20 -19.71 1.08
N MET A 164 23.92 -19.87 0.74
CA MET A 164 22.80 -19.62 1.64
C MET A 164 22.50 -20.80 2.57
N ASP A 165 22.84 -22.02 2.20
CA ASP A 165 22.70 -23.23 3.05
C ASP A 165 23.76 -23.22 4.16
N LEU A 166 23.50 -22.42 5.21
CA LEU A 166 24.45 -22.16 6.29
C LEU A 166 24.62 -23.37 7.23
N ASN A 167 23.62 -24.22 7.30
CA ASN A 167 23.63 -25.40 8.16
C ASN A 167 24.06 -26.69 7.43
N GLY A 168 24.11 -26.67 6.08
CA GLY A 168 24.55 -27.76 5.22
C GLY A 168 23.54 -28.92 5.12
N ASP A 169 22.24 -28.65 5.33
CA ASP A 169 21.20 -29.70 5.29
C ASP A 169 20.55 -29.82 3.89
N GLY A 170 20.94 -28.96 2.96
CA GLY A 170 20.47 -28.95 1.57
C GLY A 170 19.10 -28.35 1.38
N VAL A 171 18.59 -27.58 2.33
CA VAL A 171 17.30 -26.86 2.27
C VAL A 171 17.49 -25.42 2.75
N ILE A 172 16.86 -24.45 2.11
CA ILE A 172 16.90 -23.07 2.56
C ILE A 172 15.74 -22.78 3.51
N SER A 173 16.06 -22.41 4.73
CA SER A 173 15.09 -22.07 5.77
C SER A 173 14.67 -20.61 5.68
N TYR A 174 13.38 -20.32 5.84
CA TYR A 174 12.85 -18.95 5.76
C TYR A 174 11.98 -18.57 6.96
N VAL A 175 11.90 -17.26 7.21
CA VAL A 175 10.84 -16.63 8.01
C VAL A 175 10.01 -15.71 7.13
N MET A 176 8.70 -15.65 7.38
CA MET A 176 7.75 -14.75 6.69
C MET A 176 7.09 -13.80 7.69
N PHE A 177 7.19 -12.50 7.44
CA PHE A 177 6.48 -11.47 8.20
C PHE A 177 5.28 -10.94 7.42
N LYS A 178 4.08 -11.10 8.01
CA LYS A 178 2.80 -10.71 7.44
C LYS A 178 2.28 -9.42 8.08
N GLY A 179 1.83 -8.48 7.28
CA GLY A 179 1.44 -7.14 7.74
C GLY A 179 0.11 -7.08 8.49
N ASP A 180 -0.91 -7.79 7.97
CA ASP A 180 -2.28 -7.77 8.50
C ASP A 180 -2.98 -9.08 8.17
N GLU A 181 -3.74 -9.63 9.12
CA GLU A 181 -4.36 -10.96 8.95
C GLU A 181 -5.48 -10.95 7.90
N ALA A 182 -6.26 -9.87 7.84
CA ALA A 182 -7.45 -9.76 6.99
C ALA A 182 -7.20 -9.03 5.66
N ASN A 183 -6.06 -8.36 5.52
CA ASN A 183 -5.76 -7.57 4.33
C ASN A 183 -5.45 -8.47 3.12
N GLN A 184 -6.12 -8.21 1.99
CA GLN A 184 -5.99 -8.98 0.76
C GLN A 184 -4.55 -9.04 0.24
N GLU A 185 -3.84 -7.90 0.21
CA GLU A 185 -2.45 -7.87 -0.22
C GLU A 185 -1.55 -8.68 0.70
N ALA A 186 -1.72 -8.57 2.03
CA ALA A 186 -0.96 -9.36 2.99
C ALA A 186 -1.17 -10.86 2.81
N ILE A 187 -2.41 -11.30 2.58
CA ILE A 187 -2.75 -12.70 2.32
C ILE A 187 -2.03 -13.19 1.07
N LEU A 188 -2.09 -12.43 -0.04
CA LEU A 188 -1.56 -12.86 -1.33
C LEU A 188 -0.03 -12.70 -1.41
N ARG A 189 0.55 -11.67 -0.80
CA ARG A 189 2.02 -11.52 -0.67
C ARG A 189 2.62 -12.68 0.15
N THR A 190 1.97 -13.05 1.25
CA THR A 190 2.39 -14.18 2.09
C THR A 190 2.33 -15.50 1.33
N LYS A 191 1.26 -15.74 0.57
CA LYS A 191 1.07 -16.95 -0.23
C LYS A 191 2.06 -17.03 -1.38
N TYR A 192 2.01 -16.07 -2.28
CA TYR A 192 2.76 -16.13 -3.53
C TYR A 192 4.24 -15.81 -3.38
N GLY A 193 4.64 -15.09 -2.33
CA GLY A 193 6.06 -14.89 -2.00
C GLY A 193 6.80 -16.21 -1.77
N VAL A 194 6.10 -17.21 -1.22
CA VAL A 194 6.67 -18.56 -1.02
C VAL A 194 6.36 -19.48 -2.21
N GLU A 195 5.10 -19.57 -2.65
CA GLU A 195 4.71 -20.51 -3.72
C GLU A 195 5.46 -20.27 -5.04
N ASN A 196 5.69 -19.02 -5.43
CA ASN A 196 6.45 -18.70 -6.64
C ASN A 196 7.95 -18.97 -6.48
N ALA A 197 8.52 -18.70 -5.31
CA ALA A 197 9.92 -19.09 -5.03
C ALA A 197 10.10 -20.61 -5.12
N ASP A 198 9.20 -21.36 -4.49
CA ASP A 198 9.18 -22.83 -4.55
C ASP A 198 9.03 -23.34 -5.99
N ALA A 199 8.20 -22.69 -6.80
CA ALA A 199 8.04 -23.06 -8.20
C ALA A 199 9.34 -22.88 -9.00
N VAL A 200 10.09 -21.80 -8.79
CA VAL A 200 11.40 -21.58 -9.42
C VAL A 200 12.41 -22.65 -8.97
N LEU A 201 12.53 -22.87 -7.67
CA LEU A 201 13.49 -23.83 -7.09
C LEU A 201 13.21 -25.27 -7.55
N THR A 202 11.97 -25.70 -7.44
CA THR A 202 11.59 -27.09 -7.81
C THR A 202 11.69 -27.34 -9.31
N ALA A 203 11.42 -26.34 -10.16
CA ALA A 203 11.66 -26.45 -11.60
C ALA A 203 13.16 -26.65 -11.94
N ALA A 204 14.06 -26.14 -11.10
CA ALA A 204 15.51 -26.33 -11.21
C ALA A 204 16.04 -27.59 -10.47
N GLY A 205 15.14 -28.40 -9.89
CA GLY A 205 15.48 -29.62 -9.17
C GLY A 205 16.03 -29.40 -7.77
N LYS A 206 15.86 -28.19 -7.20
CA LYS A 206 16.20 -27.88 -5.80
C LYS A 206 14.98 -28.14 -4.89
N PRO A 207 15.16 -28.41 -3.60
CA PRO A 207 14.07 -28.48 -2.63
C PRO A 207 13.29 -27.15 -2.54
N ALA A 208 12.02 -27.25 -2.18
CA ALA A 208 11.21 -26.09 -1.79
C ALA A 208 11.75 -25.46 -0.51
N LEU A 209 11.45 -24.17 -0.30
CA LEU A 209 11.78 -23.44 0.93
C LEU A 209 11.15 -24.12 2.16
N GLN A 210 11.83 -24.11 3.28
CA GLN A 210 11.32 -24.65 4.54
C GLN A 210 11.15 -23.53 5.57
N TYR A 211 9.96 -23.47 6.18
CA TYR A 211 9.76 -22.54 7.29
C TYR A 211 10.68 -22.88 8.45
N TYR A 212 11.34 -21.89 9.05
CA TYR A 212 12.40 -22.05 10.05
C TYR A 212 12.02 -22.92 11.25
N ASP A 213 10.73 -22.89 11.66
CA ASP A 213 10.19 -23.78 12.68
C ASP A 213 9.33 -24.87 12.03
N ALA A 214 9.88 -26.06 11.93
CA ALA A 214 9.19 -27.20 11.34
C ALA A 214 7.88 -27.58 12.10
N ASN A 215 7.78 -27.24 13.38
CA ASN A 215 6.62 -27.54 14.21
C ASN A 215 5.52 -26.46 14.15
N ALA A 216 5.81 -25.31 13.56
CA ALA A 216 4.82 -24.23 13.42
C ALA A 216 3.65 -24.67 12.54
N THR A 217 2.42 -24.45 13.01
CA THR A 217 1.19 -24.70 12.23
C THR A 217 0.93 -23.59 11.22
N THR A 218 1.34 -22.38 11.55
CA THR A 218 1.25 -21.18 10.69
C THR A 218 2.66 -20.86 10.20
N LYS A 219 2.81 -20.67 8.89
CA LYS A 219 4.10 -20.45 8.25
C LYS A 219 4.39 -18.96 8.02
N TYR A 220 3.93 -18.11 8.93
CA TYR A 220 4.20 -16.67 8.98
C TYR A 220 4.05 -16.15 10.42
N LEU A 221 4.57 -14.96 10.66
CA LEU A 221 4.38 -14.17 11.87
C LEU A 221 3.67 -12.86 11.47
N VAL A 222 2.51 -12.60 12.04
CA VAL A 222 1.69 -11.44 11.69
C VAL A 222 1.88 -10.29 12.66
N ASP A 223 1.89 -9.06 12.16
CA ASP A 223 1.74 -7.88 13.03
C ASP A 223 0.32 -7.88 13.60
N MET A 224 0.21 -8.17 14.90
CA MET A 224 -1.08 -8.30 15.59
C MET A 224 -1.89 -7.00 15.63
N ASN A 225 -1.26 -5.86 15.37
CA ASN A 225 -1.93 -4.57 15.28
C ASN A 225 -2.38 -4.23 13.85
N GLY A 226 -1.97 -5.01 12.84
CA GLY A 226 -2.28 -4.76 11.44
C GLY A 226 -1.68 -3.46 10.89
N THR A 227 -0.58 -2.99 11.48
CA THR A 227 0.07 -1.72 11.12
C THR A 227 1.32 -1.87 10.26
N TRP A 228 1.67 -3.11 9.89
CA TRP A 228 2.80 -3.44 8.99
C TRP A 228 4.15 -2.91 9.48
N SER A 229 4.34 -2.90 10.81
CA SER A 229 5.40 -2.15 11.48
C SER A 229 6.74 -2.86 11.56
N ASN A 230 7.81 -2.07 11.48
CA ASN A 230 9.18 -2.54 11.75
C ASN A 230 9.34 -3.05 13.20
N THR A 231 8.62 -2.48 14.14
CA THR A 231 8.67 -2.90 15.55
C THR A 231 8.26 -4.36 15.71
N ALA A 232 7.15 -4.77 15.08
CA ALA A 232 6.66 -6.15 15.17
C ALA A 232 7.68 -7.14 14.58
N SER A 233 8.21 -6.88 13.40
CA SER A 233 9.21 -7.77 12.76
C SER A 233 10.54 -7.77 13.51
N PHE A 234 10.97 -6.62 14.06
CA PHE A 234 12.16 -6.55 14.90
C PHE A 234 12.04 -7.41 16.15
N GLU A 235 10.92 -7.35 16.87
CA GLU A 235 10.68 -8.14 18.08
C GLU A 235 10.61 -9.64 17.78
N TYR A 236 9.88 -10.03 16.72
CA TYR A 236 9.84 -11.42 16.28
C TYR A 236 11.21 -11.92 15.85
N MET A 237 11.91 -11.20 14.99
CA MET A 237 13.22 -11.61 14.49
C MET A 237 14.25 -11.70 15.62
N SER A 238 14.25 -10.76 16.57
CA SER A 238 15.12 -10.80 17.76
C SER A 238 14.88 -12.06 18.60
N THR A 239 13.61 -12.46 18.76
CA THR A 239 13.24 -13.69 19.48
C THR A 239 13.70 -14.93 18.72
N ILE A 240 13.54 -14.94 17.40
CA ILE A 240 13.97 -16.04 16.53
C ILE A 240 15.49 -16.22 16.62
N LEU A 241 16.25 -15.16 16.44
CA LEU A 241 17.73 -15.19 16.43
C LEU A 241 18.35 -15.67 17.75
N ALA A 242 17.65 -15.53 18.88
CA ALA A 242 18.07 -16.09 20.15
C ALA A 242 18.12 -17.64 20.16
N GLN A 243 17.29 -18.30 19.34
CA GLN A 243 17.15 -19.76 19.28
C GLN A 243 17.63 -20.34 17.95
N TYR A 244 17.39 -19.66 16.85
CA TYR A 244 17.74 -20.07 15.48
C TYR A 244 18.96 -19.28 15.02
N ASN A 245 20.13 -19.88 15.12
CA ASN A 245 21.42 -19.25 14.84
C ASN A 245 22.46 -20.30 14.42
N GLU A 246 23.60 -19.84 13.90
CA GLU A 246 24.67 -20.74 13.43
C GLU A 246 25.24 -21.62 14.55
N ALA A 247 25.31 -21.13 15.79
CA ALA A 247 25.82 -21.92 16.91
C ALA A 247 24.95 -23.15 17.22
N ASN A 248 23.65 -23.02 17.02
CA ASN A 248 22.67 -24.09 17.14
C ASN A 248 22.50 -24.90 15.85
N LYS A 249 23.15 -24.50 14.74
CA LYS A 249 23.06 -25.11 13.40
C LYS A 249 21.63 -25.15 12.83
N ASN A 250 20.89 -24.11 13.08
CA ASN A 250 19.52 -23.94 12.63
C ASN A 250 19.21 -22.47 12.27
N MET A 251 20.23 -21.71 11.79
CA MET A 251 20.07 -20.31 11.40
C MET A 251 18.95 -20.15 10.36
N VAL A 252 18.17 -19.09 10.50
CA VAL A 252 17.26 -18.63 9.42
C VAL A 252 18.10 -18.10 8.27
N GLU A 253 17.85 -18.58 7.05
CA GLU A 253 18.69 -18.34 5.89
C GLU A 253 18.06 -17.37 4.88
N LEU A 254 16.76 -17.04 5.07
CA LEU A 254 16.00 -16.15 4.22
C LEU A 254 14.91 -15.42 5.01
N VAL A 255 14.76 -14.13 4.78
CA VAL A 255 13.70 -13.30 5.38
C VAL A 255 12.80 -12.73 4.29
N ILE A 256 11.52 -13.04 4.37
CA ILE A 256 10.49 -12.56 3.45
C ILE A 256 9.54 -11.64 4.22
N CYS A 257 9.35 -10.41 3.73
CA CYS A 257 8.48 -9.42 4.38
C CYS A 257 7.39 -8.96 3.44
N ASN A 258 6.19 -8.77 3.99
CA ASN A 258 5.07 -8.25 3.21
C ASN A 258 5.29 -6.78 2.80
N ASN A 259 6.12 -6.01 3.53
CA ASN A 259 6.50 -4.65 3.14
C ASN A 259 7.94 -4.31 3.59
N ASP A 260 8.43 -3.16 3.17
CA ASP A 260 9.78 -2.68 3.44
C ASP A 260 10.00 -2.26 4.90
N ASP A 261 8.99 -1.74 5.58
CA ASP A 261 9.11 -1.33 6.98
C ASP A 261 9.35 -2.56 7.87
N MET A 262 8.66 -3.68 7.58
CA MET A 262 8.95 -4.96 8.24
C MET A 262 10.34 -5.50 7.86
N ALA A 263 10.79 -5.32 6.61
CA ALA A 263 12.14 -5.70 6.20
C ALA A 263 13.20 -4.91 6.97
N LEU A 264 13.00 -3.61 7.15
CA LEU A 264 13.86 -2.75 7.97
C LEU A 264 13.95 -3.26 9.42
N GLY A 265 12.82 -3.64 10.02
CA GLY A 265 12.79 -4.20 11.38
C GLY A 265 13.60 -5.48 11.50
N ALA A 266 13.41 -6.40 10.57
CA ALA A 266 14.16 -7.67 10.52
C ALA A 266 15.67 -7.43 10.33
N ILE A 267 16.06 -6.52 9.43
CA ILE A 267 17.47 -6.14 9.20
C ILE A 267 18.09 -5.52 10.47
N ASN A 268 17.36 -4.70 11.20
CA ASN A 268 17.85 -4.13 12.45
C ASN A 268 18.10 -5.22 13.51
N ALA A 269 17.26 -6.23 13.61
CA ALA A 269 17.49 -7.37 14.50
C ALA A 269 18.69 -8.21 14.06
N LEU A 270 18.86 -8.46 12.76
CA LEU A 270 20.03 -9.14 12.19
C LEU A 270 21.33 -8.37 12.48
N THR A 271 21.30 -7.05 12.33
CA THR A 271 22.46 -6.18 12.58
C THR A 271 22.91 -6.24 14.05
N ASN A 272 22.00 -6.36 14.99
CA ASN A 272 22.32 -6.48 16.42
C ASN A 272 23.09 -7.76 16.76
N VAL A 273 23.05 -8.76 15.89
CA VAL A 273 23.79 -10.03 16.07
C VAL A 273 24.89 -10.23 15.02
N GLY A 274 25.23 -9.17 14.26
CA GLY A 274 26.39 -9.12 13.37
C GLY A 274 26.15 -9.56 11.94
N TYR A 275 24.89 -9.60 11.47
CA TYR A 275 24.53 -9.81 10.06
C TYR A 275 24.04 -8.51 9.44
N ASN A 276 24.07 -8.42 8.12
CA ASN A 276 23.52 -7.29 7.34
C ASN A 276 24.00 -5.90 7.85
N THR A 277 25.26 -5.79 8.30
CA THR A 277 25.80 -4.54 8.86
C THR A 277 26.18 -3.52 7.79
N GLY A 278 26.42 -3.99 6.55
CA GLY A 278 26.88 -3.19 5.44
C GLY A 278 28.40 -2.95 5.43
N VAL A 279 29.14 -3.69 6.27
CA VAL A 279 30.62 -3.65 6.30
C VAL A 279 31.15 -4.67 5.28
N GLU A 280 32.24 -4.36 4.58
CA GLU A 280 32.87 -5.27 3.62
C GLU A 280 33.23 -6.62 4.28
N GLY A 281 32.81 -7.73 3.67
CA GLY A 281 33.01 -9.07 4.20
C GLY A 281 32.00 -9.51 5.25
N ASP A 282 30.95 -8.72 5.48
CA ASP A 282 29.83 -9.06 6.35
C ASP A 282 29.04 -10.27 5.87
N LYS A 283 28.48 -11.02 6.80
CA LYS A 283 27.51 -12.07 6.50
C LYS A 283 26.13 -11.43 6.28
N VAL A 284 25.55 -11.68 5.13
CA VAL A 284 24.24 -11.17 4.76
C VAL A 284 23.23 -12.32 4.75
N ILE A 285 22.18 -12.20 5.54
CA ILE A 285 20.96 -13.01 5.38
C ILE A 285 20.09 -12.27 4.39
N PRO A 286 19.70 -12.87 3.25
CA PRO A 286 18.88 -12.23 2.25
C PRO A 286 17.52 -11.78 2.82
N VAL A 287 17.16 -10.53 2.61
CA VAL A 287 15.90 -9.93 3.03
C VAL A 287 15.20 -9.31 1.82
N PHE A 288 13.90 -9.58 1.68
CA PHE A 288 13.07 -9.11 0.59
C PHE A 288 11.82 -8.39 1.14
N GLY A 289 11.44 -7.28 0.50
CA GLY A 289 10.30 -6.46 0.86
C GLY A 289 9.34 -6.18 -0.28
N VAL A 290 8.45 -5.24 -0.05
CA VAL A 290 7.53 -4.63 -1.02
C VAL A 290 7.39 -3.16 -0.65
N ASP A 291 7.29 -2.26 -1.58
CA ASP A 291 6.99 -0.83 -1.63
C ASP A 291 8.07 -0.02 -2.37
N ALA A 292 9.33 -0.39 -2.27
CA ALA A 292 10.49 0.39 -2.70
C ALA A 292 10.55 1.76 -2.01
N THR A 293 10.40 1.77 -0.68
CA THR A 293 10.58 2.97 0.13
C THR A 293 12.01 3.50 0.04
N ASP A 294 12.22 4.78 0.31
CA ASP A 294 13.58 5.36 0.22
C ASP A 294 14.53 4.67 1.21
N ALA A 295 14.06 4.31 2.41
CA ALA A 295 14.86 3.54 3.38
C ALA A 295 15.26 2.15 2.84
N ALA A 296 14.35 1.44 2.17
CA ALA A 296 14.67 0.15 1.55
C ALA A 296 15.66 0.30 0.40
N LYS A 297 15.53 1.33 -0.44
CA LYS A 297 16.50 1.63 -1.51
C LYS A 297 17.89 1.91 -0.96
N GLU A 298 18.02 2.64 0.17
CA GLU A 298 19.28 2.86 0.85
C GLU A 298 19.88 1.54 1.39
N LEU A 299 19.06 0.65 1.95
CA LEU A 299 19.50 -0.67 2.42
C LEU A 299 19.96 -1.57 1.27
N ILE A 300 19.26 -1.54 0.13
CA ILE A 300 19.67 -2.27 -1.09
C ILE A 300 20.98 -1.73 -1.62
N ALA A 301 21.12 -0.41 -1.74
CA ALA A 301 22.36 0.23 -2.20
C ALA A 301 23.56 -0.06 -1.27
N ALA A 302 23.30 -0.28 0.03
CA ALA A 302 24.30 -0.66 1.02
C ALA A 302 24.57 -2.18 1.10
N GLY A 303 23.94 -3.01 0.26
CA GLY A 303 24.05 -4.47 0.28
C GLY A 303 23.48 -5.14 1.52
N ARG A 304 22.61 -4.46 2.25
CA ARG A 304 21.96 -4.95 3.49
C ARG A 304 20.59 -5.58 3.26
N MET A 305 20.00 -5.34 2.10
CA MET A 305 18.75 -5.89 1.60
C MET A 305 18.96 -6.28 0.14
N VAL A 306 18.32 -7.35 -0.31
CA VAL A 306 18.52 -7.85 -1.69
C VAL A 306 17.64 -7.11 -2.69
N GLY A 307 16.35 -6.96 -2.38
CA GLY A 307 15.44 -6.33 -3.30
C GLY A 307 14.04 -6.15 -2.71
N THR A 308 13.24 -5.38 -3.43
CA THR A 308 11.86 -5.08 -3.09
C THR A 308 10.99 -5.00 -4.34
N ILE A 309 9.68 -5.11 -4.17
CA ILE A 309 8.72 -4.87 -5.25
C ILE A 309 8.18 -3.45 -5.11
N LYS A 310 8.48 -2.59 -6.07
CA LYS A 310 8.00 -1.20 -6.06
C LYS A 310 6.48 -1.16 -6.20
N GLN A 311 5.82 -0.57 -5.22
CA GLN A 311 4.44 -0.10 -5.29
C GLN A 311 4.47 1.40 -5.58
N ASP A 312 3.90 1.83 -6.72
CA ASP A 312 4.07 3.20 -7.21
C ASP A 312 3.16 4.19 -6.47
N ALA A 313 3.69 4.81 -5.42
CA ALA A 313 2.97 5.78 -4.59
C ALA A 313 2.56 7.04 -5.39
N VAL A 314 3.41 7.49 -6.31
CA VAL A 314 3.12 8.66 -7.16
C VAL A 314 2.03 8.32 -8.17
N GLY A 315 2.10 7.15 -8.79
CA GLY A 315 1.06 6.66 -9.69
C GLY A 315 -0.29 6.46 -8.99
N MET A 316 -0.28 5.93 -7.76
CA MET A 316 -1.49 5.82 -6.94
C MET A 316 -2.11 7.20 -6.69
N ALA A 317 -1.31 8.16 -6.25
CA ALA A 317 -1.75 9.52 -5.98
C ALA A 317 -2.30 10.23 -7.22
N ASP A 318 -1.61 10.11 -8.37
CA ASP A 318 -2.06 10.69 -9.65
C ASP A 318 -3.42 10.13 -10.06
N ALA A 319 -3.62 8.82 -10.01
CA ALA A 319 -4.89 8.19 -10.36
C ALA A 319 -6.02 8.65 -9.42
N VAL A 320 -5.78 8.67 -8.10
CA VAL A 320 -6.76 9.12 -7.10
C VAL A 320 -7.15 10.56 -7.35
N ALA A 321 -6.18 11.47 -7.50
CA ALA A 321 -6.46 12.88 -7.71
C ALA A 321 -7.17 13.15 -9.05
N THR A 322 -6.75 12.46 -10.13
CA THR A 322 -7.36 12.63 -11.47
C THR A 322 -8.81 12.20 -11.46
N ILE A 323 -9.10 11.02 -10.94
CA ILE A 323 -10.45 10.48 -10.90
C ILE A 323 -11.35 11.29 -9.97
N THR A 324 -10.83 11.68 -8.79
CA THR A 324 -11.58 12.53 -7.85
C THR A 324 -11.97 13.87 -8.49
N ALA A 325 -11.02 14.53 -9.17
CA ALA A 325 -11.28 15.79 -9.88
C ALA A 325 -12.34 15.64 -10.98
N ASN A 326 -12.27 14.56 -11.76
CA ASN A 326 -13.24 14.27 -12.81
C ASN A 326 -14.66 14.05 -12.24
N LEU A 327 -14.76 13.27 -11.16
CA LEU A 327 -16.04 13.01 -10.50
C LEU A 327 -16.66 14.27 -9.89
N ILE A 328 -15.87 15.15 -9.27
CA ILE A 328 -16.31 16.46 -8.76
C ILE A 328 -16.82 17.32 -9.93
N ALA A 329 -16.10 17.35 -11.05
CA ALA A 329 -16.45 18.13 -12.23
C ALA A 329 -17.58 17.53 -13.07
N GLY A 330 -18.11 16.35 -12.73
CA GLY A 330 -19.15 15.65 -13.49
C GLY A 330 -18.69 15.16 -14.86
N LYS A 331 -17.41 14.92 -15.05
CA LYS A 331 -16.79 14.37 -16.26
C LYS A 331 -16.79 12.84 -16.26
N ASP A 332 -16.33 12.24 -17.36
CA ASP A 332 -15.96 10.83 -17.37
C ASP A 332 -14.84 10.59 -16.33
N LYS A 333 -15.07 9.66 -15.41
CA LYS A 333 -14.15 9.43 -14.28
C LYS A 333 -12.74 9.05 -14.73
N PHE A 334 -12.58 8.46 -15.91
CA PHE A 334 -11.27 8.02 -16.45
C PHE A 334 -10.65 8.99 -17.46
N GLU A 335 -11.28 10.18 -17.71
CA GLU A 335 -10.72 11.17 -18.62
C GLU A 335 -9.32 11.62 -18.17
N GLY A 336 -8.33 11.55 -19.07
CA GLY A 336 -6.96 11.97 -18.80
C GLY A 336 -6.15 11.07 -17.86
N LEU A 337 -6.66 9.86 -17.57
CA LEU A 337 -5.92 8.87 -16.80
C LEU A 337 -4.68 8.41 -17.57
N ASN A 338 -3.59 8.15 -16.87
CA ASN A 338 -2.36 7.65 -17.47
C ASN A 338 -2.58 6.31 -18.18
N GLU A 339 -2.08 6.19 -19.41
CA GLU A 339 -2.26 5.00 -20.26
C GLU A 339 -1.61 3.72 -19.74
N HIS A 340 -0.68 3.85 -18.75
CA HIS A 340 -0.04 2.71 -18.10
C HIS A 340 -0.89 2.10 -16.96
N TYR A 341 -1.99 2.76 -16.57
CA TYR A 341 -2.90 2.22 -15.57
C TYR A 341 -3.97 1.36 -16.26
N ASN A 342 -4.39 0.29 -15.61
CA ASN A 342 -5.40 -0.60 -16.18
C ASN A 342 -6.77 -0.31 -15.58
N VAL A 343 -7.75 0.00 -16.43
CA VAL A 343 -9.15 0.11 -16.02
C VAL A 343 -9.82 -1.24 -16.16
N ILE A 344 -10.33 -1.79 -15.06
CA ILE A 344 -10.98 -3.09 -15.00
C ILE A 344 -12.48 -2.89 -14.89
N ASP A 345 -13.23 -3.31 -15.89
CA ASP A 345 -14.69 -3.34 -15.95
C ASP A 345 -15.38 -2.02 -15.51
N GLY A 346 -14.67 -0.88 -15.54
CA GLY A 346 -15.21 0.44 -15.20
C GLY A 346 -15.40 0.69 -13.71
N TRP A 347 -15.00 -0.23 -12.81
CA TRP A 347 -15.12 -0.07 -11.36
C TRP A 347 -13.78 0.03 -10.63
N MET A 348 -12.69 -0.48 -11.22
CA MET A 348 -11.37 -0.54 -10.59
C MET A 348 -10.31 0.02 -11.54
N VAL A 349 -9.31 0.70 -10.97
CA VAL A 349 -8.06 1.08 -11.65
C VAL A 349 -6.89 0.44 -10.93
N THR A 350 -6.00 -0.22 -11.67
CA THR A 350 -4.81 -0.83 -11.09
C THR A 350 -3.53 -0.15 -11.57
N ILE A 351 -2.66 0.15 -10.61
CA ILE A 351 -1.32 0.68 -10.80
C ILE A 351 -0.36 -0.51 -10.81
N PRO A 352 0.48 -0.69 -11.84
CA PRO A 352 1.37 -1.84 -11.94
C PRO A 352 2.50 -1.79 -10.90
N TYR A 353 2.93 -2.97 -10.48
CA TYR A 353 4.15 -3.14 -9.69
C TYR A 353 5.41 -3.21 -10.56
N ALA A 354 6.59 -3.08 -9.96
CA ALA A 354 7.88 -3.29 -10.60
C ALA A 354 8.91 -3.89 -9.64
N VAL A 355 9.82 -4.72 -10.14
CA VAL A 355 10.98 -5.20 -9.34
C VAL A 355 11.96 -4.05 -9.14
N TYR A 356 12.56 -3.96 -7.95
CA TYR A 356 13.64 -3.03 -7.64
C TYR A 356 14.76 -3.75 -6.88
N THR A 357 15.96 -3.78 -7.45
CA THR A 357 17.17 -4.41 -6.92
C THR A 357 18.38 -3.47 -6.90
N GLY A 358 18.12 -2.17 -7.04
CA GLY A 358 19.18 -1.14 -7.00
C GLY A 358 19.51 -0.50 -8.34
N GLU A 359 18.85 -0.89 -9.45
CA GLU A 359 19.02 -0.32 -10.78
C GLU A 359 17.83 0.52 -11.21
#